data_9322940ed0750f7b53de333fbfc648b7
#
_entry.id   9322940ed0750f7b53de333fbfc648b7
#
_cell.length_a   1.000
_cell.length_b   1.000
_cell.length_c   1.000
_cell.angle_alpha   90.00
_cell.angle_beta   90.00
_cell.angle_gamma   90.00
#
_symmetry.space_group_name_H-M   'P 1'
#
loop_
_entity.id
_entity.type
_entity.pdbx_description
1 polymer ?
#
loop_
_entity_poly.entity_id
_entity_poly.type
_entity_poly.pdbx_seq_one_letter_code
_entity_poly.pdbx_strand_id
1 'polypeptide(L)'
;MDKIKRIEEMEKIMDKSADIFSELNAVLDKLYENLPDYRKLDQYYSSQDWFSDAEDSNNNLLPEDLKCGVLSEDGAYNLFGENHELAIRMVEIAAKMLRRE
;
A
#
# COMPACT_ATOMS: atom_id res chain seq x y z
N MET A 1 -18.80 -0.02 41.70
CA MET A 1 -19.16 -0.98 40.65
C MET A 1 -18.88 -0.40 39.27
N ASP A 2 -19.50 0.70 39.01
CA ASP A 2 -19.36 1.34 37.69
C ASP A 2 -17.93 1.82 37.43
N LYS A 3 -17.23 2.28 38.45
CA LYS A 3 -15.84 2.70 38.38
C LYS A 3 -14.94 1.53 37.92
N ILE A 4 -15.11 0.36 38.52
CA ILE A 4 -14.29 -0.81 38.20
C ILE A 4 -14.56 -1.28 36.76
N LYS A 5 -15.83 -1.37 36.38
CA LYS A 5 -16.20 -1.75 35.01
C LYS A 5 -15.68 -0.75 33.98
N ARG A 6 -15.77 0.53 34.30
CA ARG A 6 -15.27 1.60 33.46
C ARG A 6 -13.76 1.49 33.26
N ILE A 7 -13.02 1.24 34.34
CA ILE A 7 -11.56 1.07 34.27
C ILE A 7 -11.22 -0.17 33.43
N GLU A 8 -11.91 -1.30 33.65
CA GLU A 8 -11.68 -2.52 32.90
C GLU A 8 -11.93 -2.31 31.41
N GLU A 9 -13.00 -1.60 31.07
CA GLU A 9 -13.31 -1.29 29.67
C GLU A 9 -12.23 -0.41 29.05
N MET A 10 -11.79 0.62 29.76
CA MET A 10 -10.76 1.53 29.24
C MET A 10 -9.42 0.81 29.09
N GLU A 11 -9.09 -0.10 30.00
CA GLU A 11 -7.88 -0.92 29.87
C GLU A 11 -7.91 -1.77 28.60
N LYS A 12 -9.05 -2.37 28.29
CA LYS A 12 -9.21 -3.17 27.05
C LYS A 12 -9.05 -2.32 25.80
N ILE A 13 -9.62 -1.11 25.82
CA ILE A 13 -9.52 -0.19 24.69
C ILE A 13 -8.07 0.27 24.52
N MET A 14 -7.39 0.56 25.61
CA MET A 14 -5.98 0.97 25.57
C MET A 14 -5.11 -0.14 24.98
N ASP A 15 -5.29 -1.38 25.43
CA ASP A 15 -4.53 -2.53 24.94
C ASP A 15 -4.79 -2.75 23.45
N LYS A 16 -6.06 -2.71 23.04
CA LYS A 16 -6.44 -2.88 21.62
C LYS A 16 -5.81 -1.78 20.77
N SER A 17 -5.86 -0.55 21.24
CA SER A 17 -5.30 0.59 20.51
C SER A 17 -3.79 0.46 20.36
N ALA A 18 -3.10 0.05 21.44
CA ALA A 18 -1.66 -0.15 21.41
C ALA A 18 -1.26 -1.22 20.38
N ASP A 19 -2.02 -2.32 20.31
CA ASP A 19 -1.78 -3.39 19.36
C ASP A 19 -1.94 -2.90 17.92
N ILE A 20 -3.02 -2.15 17.66
CA ILE A 20 -3.28 -1.59 16.32
C ILE A 20 -2.18 -0.63 15.92
N PHE A 21 -1.75 0.25 16.82
CA PHE A 21 -0.67 1.19 16.53
C PHE A 21 0.64 0.47 16.22
N SER A 22 0.93 -0.60 16.94
CA SER A 22 2.13 -1.40 16.70
C SER A 22 2.09 -2.06 15.32
N GLU A 23 0.96 -2.64 14.94
CA GLU A 23 0.76 -3.25 13.63
C GLU A 23 0.89 -2.22 12.51
N LEU A 24 0.23 -1.08 12.69
CA LEU A 24 0.27 0.00 11.70
C LEU A 24 1.70 0.51 11.53
N ASN A 25 2.42 0.73 12.63
CA ASN A 25 3.78 1.23 12.56
C ASN A 25 4.67 0.27 11.77
N ALA A 26 4.52 -1.03 11.97
CA ALA A 26 5.29 -2.04 11.23
C ALA A 26 4.97 -1.99 9.73
N VAL A 27 3.69 -1.82 9.37
CA VAL A 27 3.29 -1.74 7.96
C VAL A 27 3.77 -0.43 7.32
N LEU A 28 3.71 0.67 8.07
CA LEU A 28 4.21 1.96 7.58
C LEU A 28 5.72 1.91 7.31
N ASP A 29 6.48 1.20 8.15
CA ASP A 29 7.91 0.99 7.90
C ASP A 29 8.13 0.24 6.58
N LYS A 30 7.36 -0.81 6.34
CA LYS A 30 7.44 -1.58 5.09
C LYS A 30 7.09 -0.72 3.90
N LEU A 31 6.04 0.06 4.01
CA LEU A 31 5.61 0.97 2.94
C LEU A 31 6.72 1.97 2.61
N TYR A 32 7.28 2.58 3.63
CA TYR A 32 8.36 3.56 3.47
C TYR A 32 9.59 2.92 2.81
N GLU A 33 10.00 1.77 3.29
CA GLU A 33 11.15 1.05 2.76
C GLU A 33 10.95 0.61 1.31
N ASN A 34 9.70 0.35 0.92
CA ASN A 34 9.38 -0.07 -0.44
C ASN A 34 9.27 1.09 -1.44
N LEU A 35 9.20 2.34 -0.99
CA LEU A 35 9.00 3.47 -1.89
C LEU A 35 10.04 3.57 -3.02
N PRO A 36 11.35 3.34 -2.77
CA PRO A 36 12.32 3.38 -3.88
C PRO A 36 12.03 2.33 -4.96
N ASP A 37 11.64 1.12 -4.56
CA ASP A 37 11.29 0.05 -5.50
C ASP A 37 10.00 0.38 -6.24
N TYR A 38 9.01 0.89 -5.53
CA TYR A 38 7.75 1.31 -6.16
C TYR A 38 7.98 2.41 -7.20
N ARG A 39 8.85 3.39 -6.90
CA ARG A 39 9.19 4.46 -7.84
C ARG A 39 9.91 3.92 -9.07
N LYS A 40 10.71 2.88 -8.89
CA LYS A 40 11.38 2.19 -9.99
C LYS A 40 10.36 1.55 -10.93
N LEU A 41 9.33 0.92 -10.38
CA LEU A 41 8.23 0.36 -11.16
C LEU A 41 7.48 1.45 -11.92
N ASP A 42 7.18 2.57 -11.27
CA ASP A 42 6.49 3.70 -11.87
C ASP A 42 7.30 4.28 -13.06
N GLN A 43 8.61 4.44 -12.88
CA GLN A 43 9.51 4.91 -13.93
C GLN A 43 9.58 3.93 -15.10
N TYR A 44 9.63 2.62 -14.79
CA TYR A 44 9.64 1.59 -15.82
C TYR A 44 8.39 1.65 -16.68
N TYR A 45 7.22 1.79 -16.05
CA TYR A 45 5.92 1.80 -16.75
C TYR A 45 5.81 2.94 -17.77
N SER A 46 6.54 4.04 -17.57
CA SER A 46 6.54 5.20 -18.47
C SER A 46 7.74 5.19 -19.42
N SER A 47 8.56 4.15 -19.41
CA SER A 47 9.82 4.12 -20.16
C SER A 47 9.66 3.48 -21.53
N GLN A 48 10.65 3.74 -22.37
CA GLN A 48 10.76 3.07 -23.68
C GLN A 48 10.94 1.56 -23.52
N ASP A 49 11.64 1.15 -22.47
CA ASP A 49 11.86 -0.27 -22.18
C ASP A 49 10.54 -1.00 -21.95
N TRP A 50 9.58 -0.37 -21.25
CA TRP A 50 8.27 -0.98 -21.05
C TRP A 50 7.56 -1.24 -22.37
N PHE A 51 7.56 -0.27 -23.29
CA PHE A 51 6.92 -0.44 -24.60
C PHE A 51 7.59 -1.56 -25.41
N SER A 52 8.90 -1.60 -25.39
CA SER A 52 9.66 -2.66 -26.07
C SER A 52 9.35 -4.04 -25.49
N ASP A 53 9.35 -4.14 -24.17
CA ASP A 53 9.07 -5.41 -23.47
C ASP A 53 7.63 -5.87 -23.70
N ALA A 54 6.68 -4.95 -23.66
CA ALA A 54 5.27 -5.25 -23.92
C ALA A 54 5.05 -5.73 -25.36
N GLU A 55 5.72 -5.11 -26.33
CA GLU A 55 5.66 -5.53 -27.73
C GLU A 55 6.19 -6.94 -27.90
N ASP A 56 7.34 -7.25 -27.28
CA ASP A 56 7.93 -8.59 -27.33
C ASP A 56 6.99 -9.62 -26.70
N SER A 57 6.32 -9.28 -25.62
CA SER A 57 5.33 -10.15 -24.99
C SER A 57 4.16 -10.43 -25.91
N ASN A 58 3.63 -9.41 -26.58
CA ASN A 58 2.52 -9.54 -27.51
C ASN A 58 2.87 -10.37 -28.73
N ASN A 59 4.14 -10.36 -29.11
CA ASN A 59 4.64 -11.13 -30.28
C ASN A 59 5.16 -12.51 -29.90
N ASN A 60 4.94 -12.94 -28.65
CA ASN A 60 5.35 -14.26 -28.12
C ASN A 60 6.86 -14.50 -28.23
N LEU A 61 7.64 -13.44 -28.02
CA LEU A 61 9.10 -13.50 -28.05
C LEU A 61 9.72 -13.76 -26.69
N LEU A 62 8.90 -13.81 -25.64
CA LEU A 62 9.37 -14.05 -24.26
C LEU A 62 9.06 -15.49 -23.84
N PRO A 63 9.80 -16.06 -22.88
CA PRO A 63 9.52 -17.41 -22.39
C PRO A 63 8.09 -17.54 -21.85
N GLU A 64 7.44 -18.68 -22.12
CA GLU A 64 6.04 -18.92 -21.71
C GLU A 64 5.86 -18.88 -20.20
N ASP A 65 6.87 -19.31 -19.43
CA ASP A 65 6.81 -19.37 -17.98
C ASP A 65 7.20 -18.06 -17.29
N LEU A 66 7.57 -17.03 -18.08
CA LEU A 66 7.91 -15.73 -17.52
C LEU A 66 6.65 -15.01 -17.06
N LYS A 67 6.66 -14.55 -15.81
CA LYS A 67 5.56 -13.76 -15.27
C LYS A 67 5.58 -12.36 -15.88
N CYS A 68 4.55 -12.01 -16.64
CA CYS A 68 4.47 -10.76 -17.38
C CYS A 68 3.30 -9.86 -16.99
N GLY A 69 2.83 -9.97 -15.73
CA GLY A 69 1.75 -9.11 -15.23
C GLY A 69 2.08 -7.63 -15.31
N VAL A 70 3.36 -7.29 -15.16
CA VAL A 70 3.84 -5.91 -15.25
C VAL A 70 3.70 -5.32 -16.65
N LEU A 71 3.58 -6.16 -17.68
CA LEU A 71 3.42 -5.74 -19.07
C LEU A 71 1.95 -5.54 -19.45
N SER A 72 1.03 -5.86 -18.55
CA SER A 72 -0.40 -5.57 -18.71
C SER A 72 -0.66 -4.12 -18.31
N GLU A 73 -1.32 -3.36 -19.17
CA GLU A 73 -1.70 -1.98 -18.86
C GLU A 73 -2.58 -1.91 -17.63
N ASP A 74 -3.53 -2.84 -17.51
CA ASP A 74 -4.49 -2.84 -16.41
C ASP A 74 -3.81 -3.14 -15.05
N GLY A 75 -2.85 -4.05 -15.03
CA GLY A 75 -2.17 -4.44 -13.80
C GLY A 75 -1.43 -3.28 -13.16
N ALA A 76 -0.60 -2.59 -13.93
CA ALA A 76 0.16 -1.45 -13.45
C ALA A 76 -0.74 -0.25 -13.15
N TYR A 77 -1.70 0.02 -14.03
CA TYR A 77 -2.65 1.12 -13.86
C TYR A 77 -3.44 0.98 -12.56
N ASN A 78 -3.95 -0.23 -12.29
CA ASN A 78 -4.72 -0.49 -11.09
C ASN A 78 -3.89 -0.31 -9.82
N LEU A 79 -2.64 -0.74 -9.85
CA LEU A 79 -1.73 -0.58 -8.71
C LEU A 79 -1.45 0.89 -8.41
N PHE A 80 -1.22 1.70 -9.45
CA PHE A 80 -0.99 3.14 -9.28
C PHE A 80 -2.23 3.85 -8.75
N GLY A 81 -3.42 3.45 -9.20
CA GLY A 81 -4.68 3.95 -8.66
C GLY A 81 -4.86 3.60 -7.20
N GLU A 82 -4.52 2.38 -6.82
CA GLU A 82 -4.57 1.93 -5.43
C GLU A 82 -3.62 2.73 -4.54
N ASN A 83 -2.42 2.99 -5.03
CA ASN A 83 -1.45 3.83 -4.30
C ASN A 83 -2.03 5.21 -4.01
N HIS A 84 -2.65 5.82 -5.01
CA HIS A 84 -3.26 7.15 -4.88
C HIS A 84 -4.38 7.14 -3.84
N GLU A 85 -5.28 6.15 -3.94
CA GLU A 85 -6.41 6.01 -3.01
C GLU A 85 -5.93 5.78 -1.58
N LEU A 86 -4.91 4.94 -1.39
CA LEU A 86 -4.35 4.68 -0.07
C LEU A 86 -3.70 5.93 0.52
N ALA A 87 -2.99 6.70 -0.29
CA ALA A 87 -2.37 7.95 0.16
C ALA A 87 -3.43 8.93 0.65
N ILE A 88 -4.52 9.10 -0.10
CA ILE A 88 -5.64 9.96 0.28
C ILE A 88 -6.26 9.47 1.59
N ARG A 89 -6.51 8.18 1.68
CA ARG A 89 -7.12 7.58 2.87
C ARG A 89 -6.26 7.81 4.11
N MET A 90 -4.94 7.67 3.98
CA MET A 90 -4.03 7.92 5.09
C MET A 90 -4.07 9.38 5.56
N VAL A 91 -4.12 10.33 4.63
CA VAL A 91 -4.24 11.76 4.95
C VAL A 91 -5.56 12.04 5.69
N GLU A 92 -6.66 11.47 5.22
CA GLU A 92 -7.97 11.66 5.85
C GLU A 92 -8.01 11.11 7.28
N ILE A 93 -7.45 9.91 7.48
CA ILE A 93 -7.37 9.29 8.80
C ILE A 93 -6.46 10.11 9.72
N ALA A 94 -5.30 10.52 9.21
CA ALA A 94 -4.36 11.33 9.96
C ALA A 94 -5.01 12.65 10.42
N ALA A 95 -5.80 13.27 9.54
CA ALA A 95 -6.51 14.50 9.89
C ALA A 95 -7.46 14.29 11.06
N LYS A 96 -8.20 13.18 11.05
CA LYS A 96 -9.12 12.83 12.14
C LYS A 96 -8.37 12.58 13.45
N MET A 97 -7.25 11.88 13.38
CA MET A 97 -6.41 11.61 14.56
C MET A 97 -5.91 12.91 15.20
N LEU A 98 -5.48 13.87 14.38
CA LEU A 98 -4.95 15.14 14.84
C LEU A 98 -6.03 16.05 15.39
N ARG A 99 -7.25 15.97 14.88
CA ARG A 99 -8.39 16.77 15.36
C ARG A 99 -9.12 16.14 16.52
N ARG A 100 -8.79 14.90 16.84
CA ARG A 100 -9.48 14.13 17.89
C ARG A 100 -10.97 13.90 17.61
N GLU A 101 -11.28 13.74 16.35
CA GLU A 101 -12.65 13.44 15.89
C GLU A 101 -12.92 11.94 15.78
#